data_f7b173d15036b61a59f58280d8be4d28
#
_entry.id   f7b173d15036b61a59f58280d8be4d28
#
_cell.length_a   1.000
_cell.length_b   1.000
_cell.length_c   1.000
_cell.angle_alpha   90.00
_cell.angle_beta   90.00
_cell.angle_gamma   90.00
#
_symmetry.space_group_name_H-M   'P 1'
#
loop_
_entity.id
_entity.type
_entity.pdbx_description
1 polymer ?
#
loop_
_entity_poly.entity_id
_entity_poly.type
_entity_poly.pdbx_seq_one_letter_code
_entity_poly.pdbx_strand_id
1 'polypeptide(L)' 'MKIQYVSKYLSLSKEGLVPELLCPMDQGSLYPNQDLEENIFLYCLTCSYKKTIGIVDYENLVALVEKIINE' A
#
# COMPACT_ATOMS: atom_id res chain seq x y z
N MET A 1 4.77 12.30 0.92
CA MET A 1 3.80 11.19 0.91
C MET A 1 3.40 10.85 2.34
N LYS A 2 2.14 10.49 2.54
CA LYS A 2 1.63 10.18 3.88
C LYS A 2 1.36 8.68 3.99
N ILE A 3 2.03 8.02 4.91
CA ILE A 3 1.89 6.58 5.11
C ILE A 3 0.47 6.19 5.53
N GLN A 4 -0.30 7.11 6.14
CA GLN A 4 -1.68 6.86 6.53
C GLN A 4 -2.56 6.43 5.35
N TYR A 5 -2.36 7.03 4.18
CA TYR A 5 -3.12 6.66 2.99
C TYR A 5 -2.77 5.25 2.52
N VAL A 6 -1.50 4.88 2.61
CA VAL A 6 -1.08 3.52 2.23
C VAL A 6 -1.68 2.49 3.20
N SER A 7 -1.63 2.77 4.50
CA SER A 7 -2.24 1.89 5.50
C SER A 7 -3.74 1.75 5.28
N LYS A 8 -4.42 2.86 4.98
CA LYS A 8 -5.86 2.84 4.71
C LYS A 8 -6.17 2.03 3.46
N TYR A 9 -5.37 2.19 2.40
CA TYR A 9 -5.54 1.41 1.18
C TYR A 9 -5.44 -0.09 1.47
N LEU A 10 -4.43 -0.50 2.24
CA LEU A 10 -4.26 -1.91 2.58
C LEU A 10 -5.43 -2.46 3.40
N SER A 11 -5.99 -1.65 4.30
CA SER A 11 -7.19 -2.03 5.04
C SER A 11 -8.39 -2.22 4.11
N LEU A 12 -8.59 -1.28 3.17
CA LEU A 12 -9.68 -1.37 2.21
C LEU A 12 -9.51 -2.57 1.27
N SER A 13 -8.28 -2.93 0.94
CA SER A 13 -8.03 -4.10 0.10
C SER A 13 -8.43 -5.39 0.79
N LYS A 14 -8.25 -5.47 2.10
CA LYS A 14 -8.70 -6.62 2.89
C LYS A 14 -10.20 -6.74 2.93
N GLU A 15 -10.91 -5.62 2.79
CA GLU A 15 -12.36 -5.59 2.73
C GLU A 15 -12.90 -5.81 1.31
N GLY A 16 -12.01 -5.94 0.32
CA GLY A 16 -12.39 -6.16 -1.07
C GLY A 16 -12.85 -4.92 -1.81
N LEU A 17 -12.64 -3.73 -1.24
CA LEU A 17 -13.10 -2.47 -1.83
C LEU A 17 -12.14 -1.89 -2.86
N VAL A 18 -10.88 -2.31 -2.83
CA VAL A 18 -9.85 -1.90 -3.79
C VAL A 18 -9.02 -3.13 -4.17
N PRO A 19 -8.31 -3.10 -5.32
CA PRO A 19 -7.43 -4.21 -5.69
C PRO A 19 -6.37 -4.47 -4.62
N GLU A 20 -6.16 -5.74 -4.29
CA GLU A 20 -5.18 -6.13 -3.28
C GLU A 20 -3.76 -6.03 -3.80
N LEU A 21 -2.87 -5.55 -2.93
CA LEU A 21 -1.43 -5.57 -3.18
C LEU A 21 -0.84 -6.71 -2.35
N LEU A 22 -0.45 -7.78 -3.03
CA LEU A 22 0.08 -8.98 -2.39
C LEU A 22 1.51 -9.25 -2.86
N CYS A 23 2.26 -10.00 -2.04
CA CYS A 23 3.58 -10.47 -2.42
C CYS A 23 3.47 -11.40 -3.65
N PRO A 24 4.19 -11.11 -4.75
CA PRO A 24 4.11 -11.95 -5.95
C PRO A 24 4.73 -13.32 -5.77
N MET A 25 5.50 -13.53 -4.71
CA MET A 25 6.19 -14.80 -4.45
C MET A 25 5.31 -15.80 -3.71
N ASP A 26 4.59 -15.36 -2.67
CA ASP A 26 3.78 -16.25 -1.83
C ASP A 26 2.35 -15.74 -1.63
N GLN A 27 2.01 -14.63 -2.26
CA GLN A 27 0.70 -13.98 -2.14
C GLN A 27 0.34 -13.59 -0.70
N GLY A 28 1.36 -13.43 0.15
CA GLY A 28 1.16 -12.97 1.52
C GLY A 28 0.86 -11.49 1.58
N SER A 29 0.34 -11.05 2.72
CA SER A 29 0.03 -9.64 2.93
C SER A 29 1.30 -8.80 2.96
N LEU A 30 1.22 -7.61 2.37
CA LEU A 30 2.31 -6.64 2.42
C LEU A 30 2.02 -5.61 3.51
N TYR A 31 3.07 -5.09 4.11
CA TYR A 31 2.98 -4.12 5.19
C TYR A 31 3.68 -2.84 4.80
N PRO A 32 3.11 -1.67 5.14
CA PRO A 32 3.73 -0.39 4.80
C PRO A 32 4.79 -0.01 5.81
N ASN A 33 5.83 0.65 5.33
CA ASN A 33 6.83 1.26 6.19
C ASN A 33 7.39 2.51 5.50
N GLN A 34 8.07 3.35 6.25
CA GLN A 34 8.62 4.59 5.74
C GLN A 34 10.06 4.71 6.23
N ASP A 35 10.98 5.10 5.33
CA ASP A 35 12.38 5.27 5.69
C ASP A 35 12.66 6.69 6.21
N LEU A 36 13.92 6.99 6.51
CA LEU A 36 14.32 8.28 7.04
C LEU A 36 14.14 9.43 6.04
N GLU A 37 14.06 9.13 4.76
CA GLU A 37 13.83 10.11 3.70
C GLU A 37 12.36 10.24 3.33
N GLU A 38 11.48 9.63 4.12
CA GLU A 38 10.03 9.62 3.92
C GLU A 38 9.57 8.87 2.68
N ASN A 39 10.42 8.01 2.13
CA ASN A 39 10.00 7.09 1.06
C ASN A 39 9.20 5.95 1.66
N ILE A 40 8.04 5.68 1.06
CA ILE A 40 7.15 4.62 1.53
C ILE A 40 7.43 3.35 0.73
N PHE A 41 7.50 2.22 1.41
CA PHE A 41 7.68 0.93 0.77
C PHE A 41 6.78 -0.12 1.41
N LEU A 42 6.47 -1.14 0.62
CA LEU A 42 5.74 -2.31 1.08
C LEU A 42 6.71 -3.48 1.19
N TYR A 43 6.56 -4.27 2.24
CA TYR A 43 7.43 -5.42 2.46
C TYR A 43 6.63 -6.64 2.90
N CYS A 44 7.19 -7.81 2.63
CA CYS A 44 6.58 -9.09 3.03
C CYS A 44 7.35 -9.64 4.24
N LEU A 45 6.62 -10.13 5.24
CA LEU A 45 7.25 -10.69 6.45
C LEU A 45 7.79 -12.10 6.24
N THR A 46 7.29 -12.82 5.22
CA THR A 46 7.66 -14.22 5.00
C THR A 46 8.70 -14.42 3.92
N CYS A 47 8.98 -13.38 3.13
CA CYS A 47 10.02 -13.43 2.11
C CYS A 47 10.73 -12.08 2.06
N SER A 48 11.74 -11.97 1.20
CA SER A 48 12.54 -10.75 1.12
C SER A 48 11.98 -9.69 0.19
N TYR A 49 10.73 -9.87 -0.26
CA TYR A 49 10.12 -8.94 -1.20
C TYR A 49 9.94 -7.55 -0.58
N LYS A 50 10.32 -6.53 -1.34
CA LYS A 50 10.16 -5.14 -0.95
C LYS A 50 9.88 -4.33 -2.21
N LYS A 51 8.85 -3.48 -2.15
CA LYS A 51 8.48 -2.61 -3.27
C LYS A 51 8.38 -1.17 -2.77
N THR A 52 9.17 -0.28 -3.36
CA THR A 52 9.08 1.15 -3.06
C THR A 52 7.91 1.75 -3.85
N ILE A 53 7.09 2.56 -3.19
CA ILE A 53 5.96 3.24 -3.82
C ILE A 53 6.46 4.55 -4.41
N GLY A 54 6.36 4.69 -5.75
CA GLY A 54 6.68 5.93 -6.44
C GLY A 54 5.55 6.95 -6.30
N ILE A 55 5.80 8.18 -6.72
CA ILE A 55 4.82 9.28 -6.58
C ILE A 55 3.56 9.01 -7.41
N VAL A 56 3.70 8.43 -8.60
CA VAL A 56 2.56 8.12 -9.47
C VAL A 56 1.68 7.06 -8.81
N ASP A 57 2.29 6.00 -8.29
CA ASP A 57 1.57 4.94 -7.58
C ASP A 57 0.87 5.49 -6.34
N TYR A 58 1.54 6.39 -5.61
CA TYR A 58 0.97 7.03 -4.44
C TYR A 58 -0.26 7.87 -4.80
N GLU A 59 -0.18 8.68 -5.85
CA GLU A 59 -1.30 9.52 -6.28
C GLU A 59 -2.50 8.67 -6.70
N ASN A 60 -2.28 7.57 -7.42
CA ASN A 60 -3.34 6.66 -7.81
C ASN A 60 -4.00 6.00 -6.59
N LEU A 61 -3.18 5.60 -5.64
CA LEU A 61 -3.65 4.99 -4.40
C LEU A 61 -4.50 5.98 -3.59
N VAL A 62 -4.04 7.22 -3.44
CA VAL A 62 -4.77 8.26 -2.72
C VAL A 62 -6.11 8.54 -3.40
N ALA A 63 -6.14 8.61 -4.72
CA ALA A 63 -7.38 8.84 -5.46
C ALA A 63 -8.42 7.75 -5.16
N LEU A 64 -8.00 6.49 -5.13
CA LEU A 64 -8.91 5.38 -4.80
C LEU A 64 -9.41 5.45 -3.36
N VAL A 65 -8.52 5.78 -2.42
CA VAL A 65 -8.89 5.89 -1.01
C VAL A 65 -9.89 7.03 -0.81
N GLU A 66 -9.62 8.18 -1.38
CA GLU A 66 -10.51 9.34 -1.25
C GLU A 66 -11.88 9.09 -1.87
N LYS A 67 -11.92 8.41 -3.01
CA LYS A 67 -13.18 8.06 -3.66
C LYS A 67 -14.06 7.22 -2.75
N ILE A 68 -13.48 6.25 -2.06
CA ILE A 68 -14.23 5.37 -1.17
C ILE A 68 -14.66 6.10 0.10
N ILE A 69 -13.77 6.91 0.68
CA ILE A 69 -14.09 7.66 1.91
C ILE A 69 -15.18 8.69 1.67
N ASN A 70 -15.21 9.31 0.48
CA ASN A 70 -16.17 10.37 0.14
C ASN A 70 -17.49 9.84 -0.43
N GLU A 71 -17.61 8.54 -0.59
CA GLU A 71 -18.89 7.92 -0.97
C GLU A 71 -19.77 7.60 0.28
#